data_82aeede05b25d8e664700ac1886ff228
#
_entry.id   82aeede05b25d8e664700ac1886ff228
#
_cell.length_a   1.000
_cell.length_b   1.000
_cell.length_c   1.000
_cell.angle_alpha   90.00
_cell.angle_beta   90.00
_cell.angle_gamma   90.00
#
_symmetry.space_group_name_H-M   'P 1'
#
loop_
_entity.id
_entity.type
_entity.pdbx_description
1 polymer ?
#
loop_
_entity_poly.entity_id
_entity_poly.type
_entity_poly.pdbx_seq_one_letter_code
_entity_poly.pdbx_strand_id
1 'polypeptide(L)'
;MKAPVNSGSSANKQIAPEGTHVARCYQIIDKGTTFDEKWQNRKRKIQFMFELPMELAVFNEEKGEQPFYVKTVFNLSMGEKASMRKFIESWFGKKMTDKQAADFEIFTLIGAACMINVVHNGKEDRTYANIMSISPMPKGMQCPPAVNMPMCYDTTAHDEQVFIMLPEFMQEDIKKSDEWLSRQSQSATSWSKPNYPTNNFQTANTNGQGLTDDLDALFGSSDDKNPF
;
A
#
# COMPACT_ATOMS: atom_id res chain seq x y z
N MET A 1 44.33 7.35 32.52
CA MET A 1 43.52 6.22 32.04
C MET A 1 42.17 6.78 31.65
N LYS A 2 41.86 6.85 30.35
CA LYS A 2 40.56 7.36 29.87
C LYS A 2 39.66 6.15 29.63
N ALA A 3 38.46 6.14 30.20
CA ALA A 3 37.47 5.11 29.94
C ALA A 3 36.93 5.25 28.48
N PRO A 4 36.74 4.14 27.76
CA PRO A 4 36.13 4.19 26.44
C PRO A 4 34.68 4.61 26.59
N VAL A 5 34.27 5.64 25.89
CA VAL A 5 32.87 6.02 25.71
C VAL A 5 32.31 5.06 24.69
N ASN A 6 31.53 4.08 25.13
CA ASN A 6 30.69 3.28 24.24
C ASN A 6 29.61 4.23 23.65
N SER A 7 29.92 4.83 22.52
CA SER A 7 28.89 5.38 21.63
C SER A 7 28.17 4.19 21.00
N GLY A 8 27.12 3.72 21.71
CA GLY A 8 26.15 2.86 21.08
C GLY A 8 25.63 3.61 19.86
N SER A 9 26.11 3.25 18.67
CA SER A 9 25.48 3.68 17.42
C SER A 9 24.09 3.06 17.40
N SER A 10 23.11 3.78 17.92
CA SER A 10 21.75 3.64 17.48
C SER A 10 21.84 3.86 15.97
N ALA A 11 21.79 2.77 15.19
CA ALA A 11 21.76 2.84 13.73
C ALA A 11 20.61 3.80 13.40
N ASN A 12 20.98 4.99 12.93
CA ASN A 12 20.04 6.05 12.59
C ASN A 12 19.21 5.48 11.45
N LYS A 13 18.04 4.92 11.76
CA LYS A 13 17.18 4.31 10.77
C LYS A 13 16.82 5.39 9.77
N GLN A 14 17.39 5.32 8.59
CA GLN A 14 17.09 6.26 7.52
C GLN A 14 15.58 6.17 7.22
N ILE A 15 14.91 7.31 7.29
CA ILE A 15 13.47 7.43 6.98
C ILE A 15 13.31 8.29 5.73
N ALA A 16 12.21 8.09 5.00
CA ALA A 16 11.91 8.89 3.82
C ALA A 16 11.94 10.39 4.14
N PRO A 17 12.57 11.23 3.29
CA PRO A 17 12.66 12.66 3.54
C PRO A 17 11.28 13.33 3.56
N GLU A 18 11.16 14.45 4.29
CA GLU A 18 9.96 15.29 4.25
C GLU A 18 9.81 15.97 2.91
N GLY A 19 8.58 16.25 2.52
CA GLY A 19 8.26 16.99 1.31
C GLY A 19 7.33 16.24 0.38
N THR A 20 7.23 16.76 -0.85
CA THR A 20 6.37 16.20 -1.89
C THR A 20 7.21 15.38 -2.85
N HIS A 21 6.85 14.11 -3.01
CA HIS A 21 7.60 13.12 -3.78
C HIS A 21 6.73 12.45 -4.81
N VAL A 22 7.34 12.09 -5.94
CA VAL A 22 6.78 11.09 -6.86
C VAL A 22 6.83 9.75 -6.17
N ALA A 23 5.71 9.03 -6.19
CA ALA A 23 5.58 7.74 -5.55
C ALA A 23 4.85 6.73 -6.43
N ARG A 24 5.10 5.46 -6.17
CA ARG A 24 4.41 4.34 -6.82
C ARG A 24 3.96 3.34 -5.78
N CYS A 25 2.70 2.94 -5.85
CA CYS A 25 2.18 1.88 -5.00
C CYS A 25 2.76 0.55 -5.46
N TYR A 26 3.60 -0.09 -4.65
CA TYR A 26 4.21 -1.38 -5.00
C TYR A 26 3.70 -2.54 -4.15
N GLN A 27 3.06 -2.25 -3.00
CA GLN A 27 2.55 -3.31 -2.15
C GLN A 27 1.21 -2.94 -1.53
N ILE A 28 0.26 -3.88 -1.58
CA ILE A 28 -1.05 -3.78 -0.91
C ILE A 28 -1.28 -5.08 -0.14
N ILE A 29 -1.37 -4.97 1.18
CA ILE A 29 -1.50 -6.11 2.07
C ILE A 29 -2.79 -5.99 2.87
N ASP A 30 -3.71 -6.90 2.65
CA ASP A 30 -4.83 -7.12 3.56
C ASP A 30 -4.33 -7.81 4.82
N LYS A 31 -4.45 -7.13 5.94
CA LYS A 31 -4.01 -7.62 7.25
C LYS A 31 -5.08 -8.45 7.97
N GLY A 32 -6.25 -8.58 7.35
CA GLY A 32 -7.40 -9.25 7.93
C GLY A 32 -8.07 -8.47 9.06
N THR A 33 -9.06 -9.11 9.65
CA THR A 33 -9.91 -8.56 10.72
C THR A 33 -9.31 -8.90 12.08
N THR A 34 -9.05 -7.88 12.88
CA THR A 34 -8.57 -8.03 14.25
C THR A 34 -9.42 -7.21 15.22
N PHE A 35 -9.44 -7.63 16.49
CA PHE A 35 -10.09 -6.87 17.55
C PHE A 35 -9.25 -5.65 17.91
N ASP A 36 -9.88 -4.48 17.93
CA ASP A 36 -9.27 -3.21 18.33
C ASP A 36 -9.71 -2.89 19.78
N GLU A 37 -8.80 -3.08 20.74
CA GLU A 37 -9.08 -2.88 22.16
C GLU A 37 -9.52 -1.45 22.49
N LYS A 38 -8.94 -0.45 21.80
CA LYS A 38 -9.26 0.95 22.03
C LYS A 38 -10.70 1.28 21.67
N TRP A 39 -11.23 0.69 20.60
CA TRP A 39 -12.56 0.96 20.08
C TRP A 39 -13.56 -0.15 20.37
N GLN A 40 -13.12 -1.21 21.05
CA GLN A 40 -13.94 -2.38 21.43
C GLN A 40 -14.72 -2.94 20.24
N ASN A 41 -14.12 -2.98 19.06
CA ASN A 41 -14.73 -3.52 17.86
C ASN A 41 -13.72 -4.24 16.97
N ARG A 42 -14.23 -5.01 16.02
CA ARG A 42 -13.41 -5.73 15.03
C ARG A 42 -13.33 -4.90 13.75
N LYS A 43 -12.10 -4.78 13.21
CA LYS A 43 -11.84 -4.02 11.99
C LYS A 43 -10.89 -4.78 11.08
N ARG A 44 -11.27 -4.91 9.82
CA ARG A 44 -10.37 -5.38 8.77
C ARG A 44 -9.49 -4.22 8.34
N LYS A 45 -8.17 -4.46 8.30
CA LYS A 45 -7.18 -3.43 7.99
C LYS A 45 -6.45 -3.79 6.71
N ILE A 46 -6.18 -2.77 5.90
CA ILE A 46 -5.39 -2.87 4.67
C ILE A 46 -4.24 -1.89 4.73
N GLN A 47 -3.06 -2.33 4.29
CA GLN A 47 -1.84 -1.53 4.25
C GLN A 47 -1.42 -1.29 2.81
N PHE A 48 -1.16 -0.02 2.49
CA PHE A 48 -0.54 0.40 1.24
C PHE A 48 0.91 0.78 1.50
N MET A 49 1.81 0.40 0.60
CA MET A 49 3.21 0.80 0.62
C MET A 49 3.56 1.44 -0.72
N PHE A 50 4.20 2.60 -0.61
CA PHE A 50 4.65 3.39 -1.75
C PHE A 50 6.16 3.48 -1.74
N GLU A 51 6.81 3.16 -2.84
CA GLU A 51 8.21 3.49 -3.06
C GLU A 51 8.35 4.91 -3.58
N LEU A 52 9.47 5.54 -3.26
CA LEU A 52 9.88 6.87 -3.73
C LEU A 52 11.04 6.69 -4.71
N PRO A 53 10.77 6.43 -6.00
CA PRO A 53 11.81 5.98 -6.93
C PRO A 53 12.88 7.03 -7.23
N MET A 54 12.64 8.28 -6.84
CA MET A 54 13.62 9.38 -6.98
C MET A 54 14.42 9.65 -5.70
N GLU A 55 14.04 9.05 -4.58
CA GLU A 55 14.70 9.20 -3.28
C GLU A 55 15.42 7.89 -2.95
N LEU A 56 16.71 7.84 -3.19
CA LEU A 56 17.54 6.65 -3.04
C LEU A 56 18.45 6.75 -1.82
N ALA A 57 18.70 5.63 -1.17
CA ALA A 57 19.68 5.49 -0.12
C ALA A 57 20.25 4.07 -0.06
N VAL A 58 21.43 3.93 0.51
CA VAL A 58 22.03 2.62 0.79
C VAL A 58 21.56 2.18 2.18
N PHE A 59 20.60 1.24 2.23
CA PHE A 59 20.13 0.61 3.46
C PHE A 59 20.91 -0.66 3.78
N ASN A 60 21.47 -1.28 2.75
CA ASN A 60 22.32 -2.47 2.81
C ASN A 60 23.38 -2.34 1.71
N GLU A 61 24.65 -2.47 2.07
CA GLU A 61 25.79 -2.33 1.14
C GLU A 61 25.74 -3.36 0.00
N GLU A 62 25.25 -4.57 0.26
CA GLU A 62 25.15 -5.63 -0.75
C GLU A 62 24.11 -5.32 -1.83
N LYS A 63 23.04 -4.57 -1.48
CA LYS A 63 21.95 -4.23 -2.40
C LYS A 63 22.15 -2.90 -3.12
N GLY A 64 23.13 -2.10 -2.67
CA GLY A 64 23.37 -0.77 -3.19
C GLY A 64 22.23 0.21 -2.87
N GLU A 65 22.04 1.20 -3.74
CA GLU A 65 20.99 2.20 -3.59
C GLU A 65 19.60 1.59 -3.78
N GLN A 66 18.72 1.84 -2.82
CA GLN A 66 17.32 1.39 -2.84
C GLN A 66 16.40 2.59 -2.61
N PRO A 67 15.20 2.62 -3.19
CA PRO A 67 14.25 3.68 -2.95
C PRO A 67 13.76 3.65 -1.50
N PHE A 68 13.55 4.83 -0.94
CA PHE A 68 12.77 4.94 0.27
C PHE A 68 11.35 4.45 0.04
N TYR A 69 10.72 4.01 1.11
CA TYR A 69 9.29 3.68 1.09
C TYR A 69 8.55 4.32 2.25
N VAL A 70 7.29 4.58 2.03
CA VAL A 70 6.35 5.02 3.06
C VAL A 70 5.11 4.15 3.02
N LYS A 71 4.46 4.00 4.17
CA LYS A 71 3.26 3.15 4.30
C LYS A 71 2.12 3.90 4.95
N THR A 72 0.93 3.49 4.63
CA THR A 72 -0.29 3.91 5.34
C THR A 72 -1.21 2.71 5.55
N VAL A 73 -2.01 2.75 6.62
CA VAL A 73 -2.94 1.69 6.98
C VAL A 73 -4.32 2.28 7.15
N PHE A 74 -5.32 1.63 6.56
CA PHE A 74 -6.72 2.01 6.66
C PHE A 74 -7.56 0.86 7.21
N ASN A 75 -8.71 1.19 7.77
CA ASN A 75 -9.80 0.22 7.85
C ASN A 75 -10.30 -0.04 6.43
N LEU A 76 -10.48 -1.31 6.08
CA LEU A 76 -10.99 -1.72 4.78
C LEU A 76 -12.48 -1.34 4.67
N SER A 77 -12.75 -0.17 4.16
CA SER A 77 -14.09 0.37 3.98
C SER A 77 -14.12 1.40 2.87
N MET A 78 -15.11 1.28 1.99
CA MET A 78 -15.39 2.19 0.88
C MET A 78 -16.65 3.04 1.10
N GLY A 79 -17.18 3.06 2.32
CA GLY A 79 -18.29 3.96 2.67
C GLY A 79 -17.91 5.44 2.47
N GLU A 80 -18.90 6.31 2.21
CA GLU A 80 -18.70 7.73 1.87
C GLU A 80 -17.79 8.49 2.85
N LYS A 81 -17.89 8.17 4.14
CA LYS A 81 -17.08 8.82 5.20
C LYS A 81 -15.76 8.11 5.47
N ALA A 82 -15.50 6.95 4.83
CA ALA A 82 -14.31 6.15 5.08
C ALA A 82 -13.03 6.88 4.64
N SER A 83 -12.01 6.82 5.47
CA SER A 83 -10.71 7.45 5.19
C SER A 83 -10.02 6.83 3.97
N MET A 84 -10.18 5.52 3.76
CA MET A 84 -9.62 4.83 2.60
C MET A 84 -10.24 5.33 1.29
N ARG A 85 -11.58 5.44 1.21
CA ARG A 85 -12.26 6.00 0.02
C ARG A 85 -11.77 7.40 -0.28
N LYS A 86 -11.71 8.28 0.73
CA LYS A 86 -11.23 9.66 0.58
C LYS A 86 -9.77 9.71 0.10
N PHE A 87 -8.94 8.81 0.59
CA PHE A 87 -7.55 8.68 0.17
C PHE A 87 -7.46 8.30 -1.31
N ILE A 88 -8.23 7.31 -1.77
CA ILE A 88 -8.26 6.87 -3.16
C ILE A 88 -8.84 7.98 -4.05
N GLU A 89 -9.94 8.63 -3.65
CA GLU A 89 -10.51 9.79 -4.37
C GLU A 89 -9.50 10.93 -4.52
N SER A 90 -8.71 11.20 -3.48
CA SER A 90 -7.64 12.21 -3.54
C SER A 90 -6.51 11.78 -4.47
N TRP A 91 -6.17 10.48 -4.48
CA TRP A 91 -5.14 9.93 -5.37
C TRP A 91 -5.48 10.16 -6.85
N PHE A 92 -6.73 9.95 -7.23
CA PHE A 92 -7.17 10.16 -8.62
C PHE A 92 -7.72 11.58 -8.88
N GLY A 93 -7.89 12.40 -7.85
CA GLY A 93 -8.48 13.73 -7.99
C GLY A 93 -9.95 13.71 -8.39
N LYS A 94 -10.65 12.58 -8.21
CA LYS A 94 -12.03 12.36 -8.62
C LYS A 94 -12.85 11.75 -7.48
N LYS A 95 -14.10 12.16 -7.35
CA LYS A 95 -15.07 11.56 -6.43
C LYS A 95 -15.66 10.28 -7.02
N MET A 96 -15.89 9.29 -6.19
CA MET A 96 -16.58 8.06 -6.56
C MET A 96 -18.05 8.14 -6.15
N THR A 97 -18.94 7.62 -6.98
CA THR A 97 -20.30 7.28 -6.56
C THR A 97 -20.27 6.07 -5.63
N ASP A 98 -21.35 5.83 -4.88
CA ASP A 98 -21.40 4.66 -3.99
C ASP A 98 -21.34 3.34 -4.76
N LYS A 99 -21.92 3.30 -5.97
CA LYS A 99 -21.80 2.14 -6.85
C LYS A 99 -20.35 1.89 -7.28
N GLN A 100 -19.66 2.93 -7.78
CA GLN A 100 -18.24 2.81 -8.14
C GLN A 100 -17.38 2.39 -6.94
N ALA A 101 -17.67 2.93 -5.77
CA ALA A 101 -16.94 2.56 -4.55
C ALA A 101 -17.19 1.11 -4.13
N ALA A 102 -18.42 0.60 -4.30
CA ALA A 102 -18.76 -0.79 -3.99
C ALA A 102 -18.10 -1.80 -4.94
N ASP A 103 -17.97 -1.42 -6.22
CA ASP A 103 -17.40 -2.27 -7.28
C ASP A 103 -15.88 -2.09 -7.43
N PHE A 104 -15.24 -1.27 -6.57
CA PHE A 104 -13.84 -0.89 -6.73
C PHE A 104 -12.88 -2.01 -6.29
N GLU A 105 -12.08 -2.49 -7.24
CA GLU A 105 -11.06 -3.53 -7.02
C GLU A 105 -9.74 -2.89 -6.54
N ILE A 106 -9.45 -2.98 -5.24
CA ILE A 106 -8.34 -2.27 -4.59
C ILE A 106 -6.96 -2.68 -5.13
N PHE A 107 -6.78 -3.96 -5.47
CA PHE A 107 -5.51 -4.46 -5.96
C PHE A 107 -5.13 -3.94 -7.36
N THR A 108 -6.07 -3.34 -8.10
CA THR A 108 -5.77 -2.65 -9.35
C THR A 108 -4.89 -1.41 -9.17
N LEU A 109 -4.77 -0.92 -7.93
CA LEU A 109 -3.89 0.21 -7.57
C LEU A 109 -2.41 -0.14 -7.55
N ILE A 110 -2.04 -1.42 -7.65
CA ILE A 110 -0.64 -1.83 -7.74
C ILE A 110 0.00 -1.28 -9.00
N GLY A 111 1.16 -0.68 -8.83
CA GLY A 111 1.90 -0.03 -9.92
C GLY A 111 1.45 1.40 -10.23
N ALA A 112 0.30 1.84 -9.71
CA ALA A 112 -0.19 3.19 -9.96
C ALA A 112 0.72 4.25 -9.32
N ALA A 113 1.02 5.29 -10.10
CA ALA A 113 1.84 6.42 -9.68
C ALA A 113 0.99 7.53 -9.04
N CYS A 114 1.63 8.31 -8.19
CA CYS A 114 1.00 9.45 -7.51
C CYS A 114 2.05 10.46 -7.04
N MET A 115 1.57 11.59 -6.56
CA MET A 115 2.35 12.49 -5.71
C MET A 115 1.93 12.27 -4.26
N ILE A 116 2.88 12.14 -3.35
CA ILE A 116 2.61 12.09 -1.90
C ILE A 116 3.37 13.20 -1.19
N ASN A 117 2.75 13.75 -0.15
CA ASN A 117 3.42 14.65 0.78
C ASN A 117 3.77 13.86 2.05
N VAL A 118 5.06 13.80 2.36
CA VAL A 118 5.61 13.11 3.53
C VAL A 118 5.90 14.14 4.61
N VAL A 119 5.49 13.84 5.83
CA VAL A 119 5.79 14.61 7.03
C VAL A 119 6.38 13.71 8.10
N HIS A 120 7.26 14.26 8.91
CA HIS A 120 7.84 13.57 10.04
C HIS A 120 7.04 13.83 11.32
N ASN A 121 6.61 12.76 11.96
CA ASN A 121 5.96 12.83 13.26
C ASN A 121 6.82 12.11 14.29
N GLY A 122 7.24 12.83 15.32
CA GLY A 122 7.95 12.27 16.47
C GLY A 122 6.96 11.65 17.46
N LYS A 123 7.27 10.46 17.96
CA LYS A 123 6.60 9.85 19.10
C LYS A 123 7.66 9.24 19.99
N GLU A 124 7.75 9.72 21.22
CA GLU A 124 8.84 9.35 22.13
C GLU A 124 10.20 9.65 21.48
N ASP A 125 11.15 8.74 21.47
CA ASP A 125 12.48 8.90 20.88
C ASP A 125 12.54 8.44 19.41
N ARG A 126 11.39 8.26 18.73
CA ARG A 126 11.31 7.77 17.35
C ARG A 126 10.61 8.74 16.43
N THR A 127 11.23 8.94 15.26
CA THR A 127 10.63 9.72 14.17
C THR A 127 10.07 8.76 13.11
N TYR A 128 8.90 9.06 12.59
CA TYR A 128 8.21 8.28 11.57
C TYR A 128 7.86 9.18 10.38
N ALA A 129 8.14 8.69 9.18
CA ALA A 129 7.67 9.30 7.95
C ALA A 129 6.22 8.86 7.68
N ASN A 130 5.31 9.82 7.57
CA ASN A 130 3.89 9.58 7.36
C ASN A 130 3.40 10.30 6.11
N ILE A 131 2.45 9.70 5.41
CA ILE A 131 1.76 10.33 4.27
C ILE A 131 0.72 11.29 4.83
N MET A 132 0.93 12.60 4.60
CA MET A 132 -0.04 13.63 4.97
C MET A 132 -1.12 13.78 3.91
N SER A 133 -0.73 13.73 2.63
CA SER A 133 -1.66 13.84 1.51
C SER A 133 -1.16 13.06 0.29
N ILE A 134 -2.10 12.75 -0.59
CA ILE A 134 -1.87 12.11 -1.88
C ILE A 134 -2.64 12.86 -2.96
N SER A 135 -2.09 12.93 -4.16
CA SER A 135 -2.72 13.56 -5.32
C SER A 135 -2.30 12.88 -6.62
N PRO A 136 -3.02 13.13 -7.72
CA PRO A 136 -2.62 12.61 -9.02
C PRO A 136 -1.27 13.16 -9.45
N MET A 137 -0.62 12.44 -10.36
CA MET A 137 0.57 12.94 -11.04
C MET A 137 0.23 14.20 -11.85
N PRO A 138 1.06 15.25 -11.80
CA PRO A 138 0.93 16.38 -12.70
C PRO A 138 1.01 15.97 -14.17
N LYS A 139 0.24 16.60 -15.03
CA LYS A 139 0.31 16.34 -16.48
C LYS A 139 1.74 16.53 -17.01
N GLY A 140 2.22 15.57 -17.78
CA GLY A 140 3.56 15.57 -18.36
C GLY A 140 4.68 15.10 -17.43
N MET A 141 4.40 14.85 -16.15
CA MET A 141 5.37 14.25 -15.24
C MET A 141 5.29 12.71 -15.33
N GLN A 142 6.44 12.07 -15.41
CA GLN A 142 6.54 10.61 -15.44
C GLN A 142 7.09 10.10 -14.11
N CYS A 143 6.53 9.00 -13.63
CA CYS A 143 7.07 8.27 -12.51
C CYS A 143 8.11 7.27 -13.04
N PRO A 144 9.32 7.23 -12.48
CA PRO A 144 10.31 6.22 -12.85
C PRO A 144 9.76 4.78 -12.73
N PRO A 145 10.35 3.81 -13.42
CA PRO A 145 9.99 2.40 -13.27
C PRO A 145 10.06 1.95 -11.80
N ALA A 146 9.25 0.95 -11.45
CA ALA A 146 9.30 0.35 -10.12
C ALA A 146 10.66 -0.34 -9.90
N VAL A 147 11.23 -0.15 -8.73
CA VAL A 147 12.43 -0.86 -8.26
C VAL A 147 12.03 -2.08 -7.44
N ASN A 148 11.03 -1.92 -6.57
CA ASN A 148 10.52 -3.01 -5.76
C ASN A 148 9.52 -3.86 -6.55
N MET A 149 9.54 -5.17 -6.31
CA MET A 149 8.60 -6.10 -6.94
C MET A 149 7.18 -5.80 -6.45
N PRO A 150 6.21 -5.65 -7.37
CA PRO A 150 4.82 -5.47 -7.00
C PRO A 150 4.29 -6.68 -6.23
N MET A 151 3.54 -6.43 -5.13
CA MET A 151 3.03 -7.50 -4.27
C MET A 151 1.63 -7.17 -3.75
N CYS A 152 0.71 -8.12 -3.90
CA CYS A 152 -0.61 -8.09 -3.29
C CYS A 152 -0.80 -9.31 -2.40
N TYR A 153 -1.41 -9.13 -1.25
CA TYR A 153 -1.82 -10.22 -0.40
C TYR A 153 -3.26 -10.02 0.10
N ASP A 154 -4.09 -11.03 -0.11
CA ASP A 154 -5.47 -11.10 0.35
C ASP A 154 -5.59 -12.22 1.39
N THR A 155 -6.04 -11.89 2.60
CA THR A 155 -6.23 -12.87 3.67
C THR A 155 -7.34 -13.88 3.36
N THR A 156 -8.31 -13.53 2.51
CA THR A 156 -9.40 -14.43 2.11
C THR A 156 -8.99 -15.40 1.00
N ALA A 157 -8.16 -14.90 0.06
CA ALA A 157 -7.62 -15.68 -1.06
C ALA A 157 -6.13 -16.00 -0.84
N HIS A 158 -5.83 -16.57 0.33
CA HIS A 158 -4.46 -16.80 0.79
C HIS A 158 -3.58 -17.48 -0.25
N ASP A 159 -2.44 -16.85 -0.54
CA ASP A 159 -1.34 -17.41 -1.31
C ASP A 159 -0.14 -17.60 -0.38
N GLU A 160 0.23 -18.87 -0.16
CA GLU A 160 1.36 -19.23 0.72
C GLU A 160 2.68 -18.67 0.20
N GLN A 161 2.89 -18.62 -1.13
CA GLN A 161 4.14 -18.10 -1.70
C GLN A 161 4.28 -16.60 -1.44
N VAL A 162 3.20 -15.84 -1.57
CA VAL A 162 3.19 -14.43 -1.23
C VAL A 162 3.32 -14.23 0.28
N PHE A 163 2.65 -15.05 1.07
CA PHE A 163 2.66 -14.94 2.53
C PHE A 163 4.06 -15.12 3.12
N ILE A 164 4.83 -16.11 2.69
CA ILE A 164 6.20 -16.34 3.18
C ILE A 164 7.18 -15.23 2.77
N MET A 165 6.87 -14.45 1.73
CA MET A 165 7.67 -13.28 1.33
C MET A 165 7.42 -12.05 2.23
N LEU A 166 6.33 -12.05 3.00
CA LEU A 166 6.06 -10.95 3.93
C LEU A 166 7.03 -10.98 5.11
N PRO A 167 7.40 -9.81 5.65
CA PRO A 167 8.18 -9.76 6.88
C PRO A 167 7.51 -10.52 8.03
N GLU A 168 8.28 -11.20 8.88
CA GLU A 168 7.79 -12.05 9.96
C GLU A 168 6.76 -11.35 10.87
N PHE A 169 7.04 -10.12 11.29
CA PHE A 169 6.09 -9.34 12.10
C PHE A 169 4.73 -9.13 11.42
N MET A 170 4.71 -9.06 10.09
CA MET A 170 3.48 -8.90 9.31
C MET A 170 2.73 -10.22 9.20
N GLN A 171 3.46 -11.32 9.01
CA GLN A 171 2.89 -12.67 9.05
C GLN A 171 2.25 -12.94 10.41
N GLU A 172 2.91 -12.57 11.52
CA GLU A 172 2.37 -12.72 12.87
C GLU A 172 1.10 -11.87 13.09
N ASP A 173 1.06 -10.67 12.56
CA ASP A 173 -0.15 -9.83 12.62
C ASP A 173 -1.30 -10.47 11.85
N ILE A 174 -1.05 -10.99 10.65
CA ILE A 174 -2.03 -11.68 9.80
C ILE A 174 -2.53 -12.96 10.47
N LYS A 175 -1.65 -13.74 11.11
CA LYS A 175 -2.01 -14.97 11.82
C LYS A 175 -2.99 -14.76 12.99
N LYS A 176 -3.11 -13.52 13.48
CA LYS A 176 -4.08 -13.14 14.53
C LYS A 176 -5.44 -12.74 13.97
N SER A 177 -5.60 -12.66 12.65
CA SER A 177 -6.84 -12.26 12.00
C SER A 177 -7.90 -13.36 12.01
N ASP A 178 -9.17 -12.94 11.98
CA ASP A 178 -10.31 -13.86 11.94
C ASP A 178 -10.28 -14.76 10.72
N GLU A 179 -9.90 -14.21 9.58
CA GLU A 179 -9.79 -14.93 8.32
C GLU A 179 -8.74 -16.04 8.41
N TRP A 180 -7.61 -15.77 9.02
CA TRP A 180 -6.56 -16.76 9.25
C TRP A 180 -7.01 -17.86 10.21
N LEU A 181 -7.58 -17.50 11.35
CA LEU A 181 -8.06 -18.45 12.37
C LEU A 181 -9.20 -19.33 11.82
N SER A 182 -10.11 -18.74 11.04
CA SER A 182 -11.19 -19.49 10.39
C SER A 182 -10.66 -20.51 9.38
N ARG A 183 -9.59 -20.19 8.67
CA ARG A 183 -8.95 -21.12 7.73
C ARG A 183 -8.32 -22.30 8.46
N GLN A 184 -7.64 -22.07 9.58
CA GLN A 184 -7.06 -23.16 10.36
C GLN A 184 -8.12 -24.15 10.88
N SER A 185 -9.29 -23.64 11.27
CA SER A 185 -10.41 -24.48 11.70
C SER A 185 -11.07 -25.27 10.55
N GLN A 186 -11.01 -24.75 9.32
CA GLN A 186 -11.57 -25.40 8.12
C GLN A 186 -10.58 -26.37 7.45
N SER A 187 -9.29 -26.27 7.67
CA SER A 187 -8.29 -27.20 7.11
C SER A 187 -8.37 -28.60 7.70
N ALA A 188 -9.22 -28.83 8.73
CA ALA A 188 -9.63 -30.17 9.16
C ALA A 188 -10.69 -30.82 8.26
N THR A 189 -11.27 -30.10 7.28
CA THR A 189 -12.28 -30.61 6.34
C THR A 189 -11.97 -30.12 4.92
N SER A 190 -11.49 -31.03 4.08
CA SER A 190 -11.28 -31.05 2.61
C SER A 190 -11.33 -29.73 1.83
N TRP A 191 -10.20 -29.42 1.14
CA TRP A 191 -9.98 -28.26 0.27
C TRP A 191 -10.46 -28.48 -1.18
N SER A 192 -11.32 -27.58 -1.66
CA SER A 192 -11.45 -27.28 -3.09
C SER A 192 -10.82 -25.92 -3.36
N LYS A 193 -9.77 -25.86 -4.16
CA LYS A 193 -9.13 -24.61 -4.56
C LYS A 193 -10.11 -23.73 -5.36
N PRO A 194 -10.29 -22.44 -5.02
CA PRO A 194 -10.90 -21.51 -5.97
C PRO A 194 -9.96 -21.31 -7.16
N ASN A 195 -10.51 -21.44 -8.35
CA ASN A 195 -9.78 -21.27 -9.61
C ASN A 195 -9.73 -19.77 -9.93
N TYR A 196 -8.71 -19.06 -9.44
CA TYR A 196 -8.44 -17.69 -9.88
C TYR A 196 -7.56 -17.74 -11.13
N PRO A 197 -7.84 -16.89 -12.14
CA PRO A 197 -6.95 -16.76 -13.28
C PRO A 197 -5.59 -16.27 -12.77
N THR A 198 -4.56 -17.05 -13.01
CA THR A 198 -3.18 -16.59 -12.84
C THR A 198 -2.97 -15.45 -13.83
N ASN A 199 -3.03 -14.23 -13.35
CA ASN A 199 -2.55 -13.10 -14.12
C ASN A 199 -1.05 -13.30 -14.29
N ASN A 200 -0.67 -13.78 -15.46
CA ASN A 200 0.67 -13.65 -15.97
C ASN A 200 0.95 -12.13 -16.05
N PHE A 201 1.57 -11.59 -15.02
CA PHE A 201 2.21 -10.31 -15.11
C PHE A 201 3.41 -10.47 -16.05
N GLN A 202 3.12 -10.47 -17.36
CA GLN A 202 4.15 -10.12 -18.32
C GLN A 202 4.56 -8.70 -17.98
N THR A 203 5.84 -8.52 -17.73
CA THR A 203 6.49 -7.22 -17.63
C THR A 203 6.21 -6.45 -18.92
N ALA A 204 5.05 -5.81 -18.99
CA ALA A 204 4.78 -4.84 -20.01
C ALA A 204 5.69 -3.66 -19.69
N ASN A 205 6.67 -3.50 -20.54
CA ASN A 205 7.50 -2.31 -20.65
C ASN A 205 6.58 -1.19 -21.14
N THR A 206 5.74 -0.64 -20.25
CA THR A 206 4.81 0.42 -20.58
C THR A 206 5.35 1.72 -20.01
N ASN A 207 5.80 2.57 -20.92
CA ASN A 207 5.81 4.01 -20.73
C ASN A 207 4.53 4.39 -19.97
N GLY A 208 4.67 5.14 -18.85
CA GLY A 208 3.65 5.40 -17.82
C GLY A 208 2.32 6.04 -18.24
N GLN A 209 1.90 5.89 -19.49
CA GLN A 209 0.63 6.37 -20.03
C GLN A 209 -0.50 5.33 -19.99
N GLY A 210 -0.19 4.03 -20.03
CA GLY A 210 -1.22 2.99 -20.19
C GLY A 210 -2.10 2.74 -18.95
N LEU A 211 -1.60 2.97 -17.74
CA LEU A 211 -2.35 2.70 -16.51
C LEU A 211 -3.35 3.81 -16.14
N THR A 212 -3.12 5.04 -16.63
CA THR A 212 -4.07 6.15 -16.39
C THR A 212 -5.30 6.05 -17.25
N ASP A 213 -5.16 5.53 -18.47
CA ASP A 213 -6.29 5.41 -19.43
C ASP A 213 -7.24 4.26 -19.01
N ASP A 214 -6.69 3.14 -18.52
CA ASP A 214 -7.49 2.03 -17.99
C ASP A 214 -8.22 2.39 -16.68
N LEU A 215 -7.63 3.26 -15.86
CA LEU A 215 -8.26 3.75 -14.64
C LEU A 215 -9.35 4.80 -14.92
N ASP A 216 -9.21 5.59 -15.96
CA ASP A 216 -10.29 6.50 -16.43
C ASP A 216 -11.54 5.71 -16.87
N ALA A 217 -11.37 4.51 -17.39
CA ALA A 217 -12.49 3.60 -17.71
C ALA A 217 -13.22 3.09 -16.45
N LEU A 218 -12.51 2.88 -15.34
CA LEU A 218 -13.10 2.47 -14.06
C LEU A 218 -13.94 3.58 -13.40
N PHE A 219 -13.61 4.87 -13.67
CA PHE A 219 -14.34 6.00 -13.11
C PHE A 219 -15.48 6.51 -14.01
N GLY A 220 -15.65 5.93 -15.21
CA GLY A 220 -16.65 6.32 -16.20
C GLY A 220 -16.41 7.73 -16.74
N SER A 221 -16.41 7.91 -18.04
CA SER A 221 -16.43 9.25 -18.63
C SER A 221 -17.73 9.93 -18.24
N SER A 222 -17.65 10.95 -17.40
CA SER A 222 -18.77 11.85 -17.16
C SER A 222 -18.93 12.76 -18.37
N ASP A 223 -19.60 12.28 -19.41
CA ASP A 223 -20.27 13.13 -20.39
C ASP A 223 -21.58 13.66 -19.77
N ASP A 224 -21.46 14.45 -18.73
CA ASP A 224 -22.54 15.34 -18.32
C ASP A 224 -22.46 16.60 -19.18
N LYS A 225 -23.21 16.55 -20.28
CA LYS A 225 -23.65 17.74 -20.98
C LYS A 225 -24.45 18.56 -20.00
N ASN A 226 -23.83 19.59 -19.45
CA ASN A 226 -24.54 20.65 -18.76
C ASN A 226 -25.30 21.51 -19.77
N PRO A 227 -26.66 21.54 -19.77
CA PRO A 227 -27.39 22.52 -20.52
C PRO A 227 -27.69 23.70 -19.61
N PHE A 228 -26.72 24.65 -19.51
CA PHE A 228 -26.99 26.09 -19.28
C PHE A 228 -25.66 26.84 -19.36
#